data_db098e9db77cae548c1065d560576219
#
_entry.id   db098e9db77cae548c1065d560576219
#
_cell.length_a   1.000
_cell.length_b   1.000
_cell.length_c   1.000
_cell.angle_alpha   90.00
_cell.angle_beta   90.00
_cell.angle_gamma   90.00
#
_symmetry.space_group_name_H-M   'P 1'
#
loop_
_entity.id
_entity.type
_entity.pdbx_description
1 polymer ?
#
loop_
_entity_poly.entity_id
_entity_poly.type
_entity_poly.pdbx_seq_one_letter_code
_entity_poly.pdbx_strand_id
1 'polypeptide(L)'
;MQNVTTCPSCGGSGKVVKDKCPTCHGTGYNTKKVRKTVEIPAGIDNGQCVRIREYGEPGINGGPRGDLLVEVIVSGSRDFERQDVNIFSKASISYAIAALGGDIRIKTVDGDIIYTVAPGTQTGTRIRLKGKGVPSTRNKAIRGDHYVTLVVNTPTGLSKDCLLYTSDAADDMQ
;
A
#
# COMPACT_ATOMS: atom_id res chain seq x y z
N MET A 1 45.87 -35.59 -25.71
CA MET A 1 45.04 -34.58 -25.05
C MET A 1 45.03 -33.34 -25.95
N GLN A 2 43.88 -32.97 -26.54
CA GLN A 2 43.78 -31.76 -27.35
C GLN A 2 43.53 -30.60 -26.38
N ASN A 3 44.47 -29.66 -26.28
CA ASN A 3 44.28 -28.41 -25.51
C ASN A 3 43.39 -27.48 -26.34
N VAL A 4 42.12 -27.36 -25.96
CA VAL A 4 41.19 -26.39 -26.53
C VAL A 4 41.43 -25.05 -25.86
N THR A 5 42.14 -24.16 -26.54
CA THR A 5 42.37 -22.77 -26.10
C THR A 5 41.33 -21.85 -26.74
N THR A 6 40.73 -20.99 -25.96
CA THR A 6 39.77 -19.99 -26.46
C THR A 6 40.50 -19.01 -27.41
N CYS A 7 39.98 -18.78 -28.60
CA CYS A 7 40.55 -17.86 -29.58
C CYS A 7 40.67 -16.44 -29.00
N PRO A 8 41.87 -15.82 -28.95
CA PRO A 8 42.05 -14.50 -28.36
C PRO A 8 41.38 -13.37 -29.15
N SER A 9 41.08 -13.60 -30.44
CA SER A 9 40.46 -12.59 -31.30
C SER A 9 38.92 -12.57 -31.22
N CYS A 10 38.27 -13.69 -30.93
CA CYS A 10 36.82 -13.76 -30.91
C CYS A 10 36.23 -14.20 -29.54
N GLY A 11 37.10 -14.57 -28.58
CA GLY A 11 36.67 -15.03 -27.27
C GLY A 11 35.68 -16.24 -27.31
N GLY A 12 35.72 -17.05 -28.35
CA GLY A 12 34.83 -18.18 -28.56
C GLY A 12 33.50 -17.87 -29.29
N SER A 13 33.24 -16.62 -29.66
CA SER A 13 32.00 -16.20 -30.36
C SER A 13 31.96 -16.53 -31.85
N GLY A 14 33.10 -16.89 -32.45
CA GLY A 14 33.22 -17.20 -33.89
C GLY A 14 33.09 -16.00 -34.83
N LYS A 15 32.86 -14.82 -34.31
CA LYS A 15 32.67 -13.57 -35.06
C LYS A 15 33.64 -12.49 -34.56
N VAL A 16 34.29 -11.77 -35.48
CA VAL A 16 35.16 -10.63 -35.17
C VAL A 16 34.66 -9.41 -35.91
N VAL A 17 34.37 -8.34 -35.18
CA VAL A 17 33.93 -7.05 -35.72
C VAL A 17 35.17 -6.28 -36.12
N LYS A 18 35.45 -6.14 -37.43
CA LYS A 18 36.58 -5.38 -37.97
C LYS A 18 36.36 -3.88 -37.85
N ASP A 19 35.19 -3.37 -38.18
CA ASP A 19 34.82 -1.96 -38.10
C ASP A 19 33.75 -1.76 -37.04
N LYS A 20 34.10 -1.04 -35.98
CA LYS A 20 33.13 -0.76 -34.90
C LYS A 20 32.20 0.37 -35.34
N CYS A 21 30.91 0.11 -35.37
CA CYS A 21 29.89 1.14 -35.60
C CYS A 21 30.02 2.29 -34.58
N PRO A 22 30.04 3.57 -35.01
CA PRO A 22 30.20 4.71 -34.10
C PRO A 22 29.02 4.88 -33.14
N THR A 23 27.85 4.30 -33.45
CA THR A 23 26.64 4.42 -32.63
C THR A 23 26.52 3.33 -31.57
N CYS A 24 26.88 2.08 -31.88
CA CYS A 24 26.75 0.96 -30.96
C CYS A 24 28.07 0.42 -30.42
N HIS A 25 29.24 0.91 -30.93
CA HIS A 25 30.59 0.49 -30.54
C HIS A 25 30.82 -1.03 -30.57
N GLY A 26 30.09 -1.74 -31.45
CA GLY A 26 30.16 -3.19 -31.63
C GLY A 26 29.18 -4.01 -30.78
N THR A 27 28.35 -3.41 -29.98
CA THR A 27 27.31 -4.12 -29.19
C THR A 27 26.10 -4.57 -30.00
N GLY A 28 25.89 -3.98 -31.19
CA GLY A 28 24.72 -4.27 -32.06
C GLY A 28 23.42 -3.61 -31.57
N TYR A 29 23.45 -2.91 -30.45
CA TYR A 29 22.26 -2.30 -29.85
C TYR A 29 22.45 -0.81 -29.58
N ASN A 30 21.38 -0.03 -29.77
CA ASN A 30 21.34 1.39 -29.42
C ASN A 30 20.48 1.58 -28.17
N THR A 31 20.98 2.33 -27.19
CA THR A 31 20.24 2.68 -25.99
C THR A 31 19.31 3.86 -26.29
N LYS A 32 18.01 3.66 -26.10
CA LYS A 32 16.99 4.70 -26.22
C LYS A 32 16.21 4.85 -24.94
N LYS A 33 16.05 6.08 -24.45
CA LYS A 33 15.18 6.36 -23.31
C LYS A 33 13.72 6.33 -23.78
N VAL A 34 12.94 5.44 -23.18
CA VAL A 34 11.49 5.30 -23.48
C VAL A 34 10.72 5.54 -22.18
N ARG A 35 9.66 6.33 -22.27
CA ARG A 35 8.69 6.49 -21.17
C ARG A 35 7.55 5.49 -21.39
N LYS A 36 7.24 4.71 -20.36
CA LYS A 36 6.12 3.77 -20.38
C LYS A 36 5.22 4.02 -19.18
N THR A 37 3.93 4.16 -19.43
CA THR A 37 2.93 4.19 -18.37
C THR A 37 2.63 2.76 -17.95
N VAL A 38 2.67 2.50 -16.65
CA VAL A 38 2.39 1.20 -16.06
C VAL A 38 1.14 1.32 -15.21
N GLU A 39 0.13 0.51 -15.49
CA GLU A 39 -1.07 0.44 -14.67
C GLU A 39 -0.82 -0.47 -13.48
N ILE A 40 -0.88 0.10 -12.29
CA ILE A 40 -0.76 -0.64 -11.02
C ILE A 40 -2.15 -1.09 -10.60
N PRO A 41 -2.42 -2.39 -10.45
CA PRO A 41 -3.72 -2.87 -10.02
C PRO A 41 -4.02 -2.43 -8.59
N ALA A 42 -5.27 -1.99 -8.35
CA ALA A 42 -5.73 -1.65 -7.01
C ALA A 42 -5.64 -2.87 -6.09
N GLY A 43 -5.18 -2.65 -4.86
CA GLY A 43 -5.01 -3.72 -3.88
C GLY A 43 -3.66 -4.43 -3.94
N ILE A 44 -2.73 -3.99 -4.79
CA ILE A 44 -1.38 -4.57 -4.84
C ILE A 44 -0.71 -4.53 -3.46
N ASP A 45 0.08 -5.55 -3.15
CA ASP A 45 0.81 -5.65 -1.89
C ASP A 45 2.25 -5.17 -2.03
N ASN A 46 2.88 -4.85 -0.89
CA ASN A 46 4.28 -4.48 -0.87
C ASN A 46 5.16 -5.62 -1.38
N GLY A 47 6.15 -5.31 -2.23
CA GLY A 47 7.05 -6.28 -2.84
C GLY A 47 6.45 -7.09 -4.00
N GLN A 48 5.21 -6.83 -4.40
CA GLN A 48 4.65 -7.47 -5.59
C GLN A 48 5.20 -6.85 -6.88
N CYS A 49 5.44 -7.71 -7.88
CA CYS A 49 5.96 -7.30 -9.17
C CYS A 49 4.88 -7.26 -10.25
N VAL A 50 4.87 -6.16 -11.01
CA VAL A 50 4.08 -6.02 -12.25
C VAL A 50 4.97 -6.36 -13.43
N ARG A 51 4.59 -7.37 -14.22
CA ARG A 51 5.32 -7.79 -15.42
C ARG A 51 4.86 -7.04 -16.66
N ILE A 52 5.80 -6.40 -17.35
CA ILE A 52 5.58 -5.75 -18.62
C ILE A 52 6.29 -6.58 -19.69
N ARG A 53 5.51 -7.19 -20.57
CA ARG A 53 6.04 -8.07 -21.63
C ARG A 53 6.85 -7.28 -22.65
N GLU A 54 7.94 -7.89 -23.16
CA GLU A 54 8.77 -7.37 -24.24
C GLU A 54 9.50 -6.04 -23.95
N TYR A 55 9.54 -5.60 -22.70
CA TYR A 55 10.24 -4.36 -22.27
C TYR A 55 11.55 -4.63 -21.54
N GLY A 56 11.98 -5.87 -21.44
CA GLY A 56 13.28 -6.24 -20.91
C GLY A 56 14.42 -6.05 -21.90
N GLU A 57 15.54 -6.68 -21.60
CA GLU A 57 16.74 -6.66 -22.46
C GLU A 57 16.46 -7.36 -23.80
N PRO A 58 17.17 -6.94 -24.88
CA PRO A 58 17.08 -7.62 -26.17
C PRO A 58 17.63 -9.04 -26.05
N GLY A 59 16.97 -9.97 -26.73
CA GLY A 59 17.42 -11.36 -26.81
C GLY A 59 18.75 -11.53 -27.53
N ILE A 60 19.51 -12.56 -27.16
CA ILE A 60 20.77 -12.90 -27.79
C ILE A 60 20.48 -13.42 -29.22
N ASN A 61 21.32 -13.04 -30.19
CA ASN A 61 21.24 -13.47 -31.62
C ASN A 61 19.90 -13.13 -32.30
N GLY A 62 19.28 -11.98 -31.98
CA GLY A 62 18.03 -11.57 -32.60
C GLY A 62 16.78 -12.25 -32.01
N GLY A 63 16.90 -12.89 -30.85
CA GLY A 63 15.79 -13.45 -30.11
C GLY A 63 14.79 -12.39 -29.61
N PRO A 64 13.61 -12.78 -29.16
CA PRO A 64 12.63 -11.85 -28.58
C PRO A 64 13.18 -11.15 -27.34
N ARG A 65 12.63 -9.98 -27.07
CA ARG A 65 12.99 -9.23 -25.84
C ARG A 65 12.47 -9.95 -24.61
N GLY A 66 13.20 -9.81 -23.51
CA GLY A 66 12.75 -10.26 -22.20
C GLY A 66 11.61 -9.38 -21.66
N ASP A 67 11.10 -9.73 -20.49
CA ASP A 67 10.09 -8.97 -19.78
C ASP A 67 10.75 -8.02 -18.77
N LEU A 68 10.10 -6.89 -18.51
CA LEU A 68 10.49 -5.98 -17.45
C LEU A 68 9.62 -6.28 -16.22
N LEU A 69 10.25 -6.54 -15.09
CA LEU A 69 9.60 -6.70 -13.79
C LEU A 69 9.73 -5.38 -13.02
N VAL A 70 8.58 -4.81 -12.65
CA VAL A 70 8.52 -3.60 -11.83
C VAL A 70 8.04 -3.98 -10.45
N GLU A 71 8.93 -3.91 -9.47
CA GLU A 71 8.60 -4.13 -8.07
C GLU A 71 7.90 -2.90 -7.50
N VAL A 72 6.77 -3.12 -6.81
CA VAL A 72 5.97 -2.06 -6.18
C VAL A 72 6.26 -2.01 -4.70
N ILE A 73 6.78 -0.88 -4.24
CA ILE A 73 7.02 -0.61 -2.83
C ILE A 73 5.87 0.25 -2.30
N VAL A 74 5.09 -0.29 -1.35
CA VAL A 74 3.96 0.39 -0.73
C VAL A 74 4.38 0.93 0.62
N SER A 75 4.32 2.25 0.78
CA SER A 75 4.60 2.90 2.07
C SER A 75 3.44 2.70 3.04
N GLY A 76 3.76 2.50 4.34
CA GLY A 76 2.76 2.42 5.40
C GLY A 76 2.03 3.76 5.59
N SER A 77 0.77 3.70 6.01
CA SER A 77 -0.02 4.85 6.43
C SER A 77 0.05 5.04 7.95
N ARG A 78 -0.08 6.28 8.43
CA ARG A 78 -0.18 6.57 9.86
C ARG A 78 -1.55 6.25 10.43
N ASP A 79 -2.59 6.38 9.62
CA ASP A 79 -4.00 6.25 10.02
C ASP A 79 -4.54 4.84 9.82
N PHE A 80 -3.93 4.08 8.88
CA PHE A 80 -4.42 2.78 8.45
C PHE A 80 -3.34 1.71 8.55
N GLU A 81 -3.69 0.60 9.15
CA GLU A 81 -2.90 -0.63 9.14
C GLU A 81 -3.58 -1.62 8.21
N ARG A 82 -2.84 -2.16 7.25
CA ARG A 82 -3.37 -3.15 6.30
C ARG A 82 -2.94 -4.54 6.73
N GLN A 83 -3.88 -5.47 6.76
CA GLN A 83 -3.63 -6.90 6.92
C GLN A 83 -4.36 -7.63 5.79
N ASP A 84 -3.64 -8.09 4.80
CA ASP A 84 -4.15 -8.67 3.55
C ASP A 84 -5.13 -7.73 2.83
N VAL A 85 -6.42 -8.09 2.81
CA VAL A 85 -7.51 -7.30 2.21
C VAL A 85 -8.24 -6.43 3.23
N ASN A 86 -8.00 -6.63 4.53
CA ASN A 86 -8.66 -5.88 5.59
C ASN A 86 -7.83 -4.67 6.01
N ILE A 87 -8.53 -3.64 6.50
CA ILE A 87 -7.93 -2.43 7.03
C ILE A 87 -8.31 -2.28 8.49
N PHE A 88 -7.36 -1.82 9.28
CA PHE A 88 -7.54 -1.52 10.68
C PHE A 88 -7.21 -0.04 10.91
N SER A 89 -8.05 0.64 11.68
CA SER A 89 -7.81 2.01 12.10
C SER A 89 -8.32 2.26 13.52
N LYS A 90 -7.94 3.41 14.09
CA LYS A 90 -8.44 3.88 15.38
C LYS A 90 -9.21 5.17 15.16
N ALA A 91 -10.39 5.28 15.76
CA ALA A 91 -11.17 6.50 15.77
C ALA A 91 -11.32 6.99 17.20
N SER A 92 -10.92 8.22 17.45
CA SER A 92 -11.08 8.86 18.76
C SER A 92 -12.48 9.44 18.88
N ILE A 93 -13.16 9.14 19.98
CA ILE A 93 -14.46 9.70 20.33
C ILE A 93 -14.39 10.40 21.68
N SER A 94 -15.25 11.40 21.88
CA SER A 94 -15.37 12.06 23.17
C SER A 94 -16.13 11.18 24.17
N TYR A 95 -15.90 11.40 25.45
CA TYR A 95 -16.63 10.71 26.51
C TYR A 95 -18.14 10.92 26.39
N ALA A 96 -18.58 12.14 26.03
CA ALA A 96 -20.00 12.45 25.85
C ALA A 96 -20.66 11.60 24.76
N ILE A 97 -19.99 11.44 23.58
CA ILE A 97 -20.48 10.58 22.51
C ILE A 97 -20.48 9.10 22.93
N ALA A 98 -19.48 8.67 23.71
CA ALA A 98 -19.42 7.31 24.21
C ALA A 98 -20.58 7.01 25.19
N ALA A 99 -20.94 7.96 26.06
CA ALA A 99 -21.98 7.81 27.07
C ALA A 99 -23.40 7.95 26.48
N LEU A 100 -23.64 9.00 25.71
CA LEU A 100 -24.97 9.37 25.21
C LEU A 100 -25.28 8.80 23.82
N GLY A 101 -24.28 8.32 23.11
CA GLY A 101 -24.37 8.01 21.72
C GLY A 101 -24.22 9.26 20.83
N GLY A 102 -24.21 9.06 19.53
CA GLY A 102 -24.15 10.15 18.57
C GLY A 102 -23.40 9.76 17.29
N ASP A 103 -23.37 10.68 16.35
CA ASP A 103 -22.75 10.47 15.06
C ASP A 103 -21.28 10.87 15.07
N ILE A 104 -20.44 10.01 14.54
CA ILE A 104 -19.02 10.26 14.36
C ILE A 104 -18.63 10.16 12.88
N ARG A 105 -17.65 10.94 12.50
CA ARG A 105 -17.06 10.84 11.16
C ARG A 105 -15.84 9.91 11.22
N ILE A 106 -15.88 8.86 10.43
CA ILE A 106 -14.81 7.86 10.33
C ILE A 106 -14.17 8.00 8.96
N LYS A 107 -12.85 8.21 8.94
CA LYS A 107 -12.06 8.17 7.71
C LYS A 107 -11.99 6.74 7.20
N THR A 108 -12.26 6.54 5.90
CA THR A 108 -12.04 5.28 5.20
C THR A 108 -11.18 5.50 3.96
N VAL A 109 -10.75 4.43 3.32
CA VAL A 109 -9.97 4.52 2.07
C VAL A 109 -10.75 5.17 0.93
N ASP A 110 -12.07 5.03 0.93
CA ASP A 110 -12.95 5.59 -0.10
C ASP A 110 -13.47 6.99 0.24
N GLY A 111 -13.11 7.54 1.39
CA GLY A 111 -13.60 8.82 1.90
C GLY A 111 -14.20 8.68 3.30
N ASP A 112 -14.74 9.77 3.81
CA ASP A 112 -15.33 9.82 5.14
C ASP A 112 -16.73 9.24 5.13
N ILE A 113 -17.08 8.50 6.18
CA ILE A 113 -18.43 8.00 6.44
C ILE A 113 -18.91 8.47 7.80
N ILE A 114 -20.23 8.63 7.95
CA ILE A 114 -20.87 8.90 9.23
C ILE A 114 -21.31 7.57 9.82
N TYR A 115 -20.97 7.36 11.08
CA TYR A 115 -21.34 6.18 11.85
C TYR A 115 -21.99 6.60 13.16
N THR A 116 -23.16 6.03 13.47
CA THR A 116 -23.88 6.29 14.71
C THR A 116 -23.39 5.35 15.80
N VAL A 117 -22.79 5.91 16.84
CA VAL A 117 -22.30 5.19 18.00
C VAL A 117 -23.47 4.98 18.98
N ALA A 118 -23.63 3.76 19.48
CA ALA A 118 -24.62 3.46 20.49
C ALA A 118 -24.24 4.05 21.87
N PRO A 119 -25.21 4.49 22.68
CA PRO A 119 -24.93 4.94 24.03
C PRO A 119 -24.30 3.82 24.87
N GLY A 120 -23.39 4.22 25.79
CA GLY A 120 -22.66 3.27 26.63
C GLY A 120 -21.51 2.52 25.94
N THR A 121 -21.08 2.98 24.76
CA THR A 121 -19.96 2.37 24.03
C THR A 121 -18.66 2.51 24.80
N GLN A 122 -17.98 1.38 25.02
CA GLN A 122 -16.72 1.33 25.73
C GLN A 122 -15.51 1.54 24.79
N THR A 123 -14.41 2.03 25.40
CA THR A 123 -13.14 2.11 24.68
C THR A 123 -12.67 0.72 24.25
N GLY A 124 -12.04 0.62 23.07
CA GLY A 124 -11.63 -0.67 22.51
C GLY A 124 -12.75 -1.39 21.71
N THR A 125 -13.98 -0.87 21.72
CA THR A 125 -15.07 -1.42 20.90
C THR A 125 -14.67 -1.39 19.42
N ARG A 126 -14.80 -2.54 18.74
CA ARG A 126 -14.43 -2.69 17.34
C ARG A 126 -15.67 -2.69 16.45
N ILE A 127 -15.70 -1.79 15.49
CA ILE A 127 -16.72 -1.66 14.48
C ILE A 127 -16.23 -2.28 13.18
N ARG A 128 -17.07 -3.05 12.51
CA ARG A 128 -16.81 -3.61 11.18
C ARG A 128 -17.58 -2.84 10.12
N LEU A 129 -16.86 -2.20 9.22
CA LEU A 129 -17.40 -1.53 8.05
C LEU A 129 -17.26 -2.48 6.85
N LYS A 130 -18.33 -3.17 6.52
CA LYS A 130 -18.35 -4.19 5.48
C LYS A 130 -18.01 -3.61 4.10
N GLY A 131 -17.09 -4.26 3.38
CA GLY A 131 -16.71 -3.87 2.03
C GLY A 131 -15.92 -2.57 1.91
N LYS A 132 -15.41 -2.02 3.04
CA LYS A 132 -14.58 -0.79 3.08
C LYS A 132 -13.07 -1.07 3.20
N GLY A 133 -12.68 -2.32 3.00
CA GLY A 133 -11.28 -2.72 2.92
C GLY A 133 -10.66 -2.56 1.54
N VAL A 134 -9.56 -3.24 1.29
CA VAL A 134 -8.81 -3.23 0.03
C VAL A 134 -9.41 -4.24 -0.95
N PRO A 135 -9.51 -3.91 -2.25
CA PRO A 135 -9.90 -4.90 -3.26
C PRO A 135 -8.82 -5.97 -3.41
N SER A 136 -9.23 -7.21 -3.64
CA SER A 136 -8.29 -8.30 -3.92
C SER A 136 -7.69 -8.14 -5.31
N THR A 137 -6.37 -8.32 -5.44
CA THR A 137 -5.66 -8.31 -6.73
C THR A 137 -6.07 -9.46 -7.65
N ARG A 138 -6.52 -10.58 -7.08
CA ARG A 138 -6.96 -11.77 -7.84
C ARG A 138 -8.39 -11.63 -8.34
N ASN A 139 -9.28 -11.04 -7.54
CA ASN A 139 -10.67 -10.83 -7.89
C ASN A 139 -11.15 -9.46 -7.42
N LYS A 140 -11.30 -8.53 -8.36
CA LYS A 140 -11.71 -7.15 -8.09
C LYS A 140 -13.10 -7.02 -7.45
N ALA A 141 -13.95 -8.05 -7.59
CA ALA A 141 -15.27 -8.08 -6.96
C ALA A 141 -15.21 -8.37 -5.45
N ILE A 142 -14.11 -8.96 -4.99
CA ILE A 142 -13.94 -9.26 -3.56
C ILE A 142 -13.19 -8.10 -2.92
N ARG A 143 -13.84 -7.48 -1.96
CA ARG A 143 -13.29 -6.43 -1.12
C ARG A 143 -13.26 -6.89 0.33
N GLY A 144 -12.19 -6.56 1.04
CA GLY A 144 -12.09 -6.77 2.48
C GLY A 144 -12.96 -5.81 3.27
N ASP A 145 -12.85 -5.88 4.58
CA ASP A 145 -13.58 -5.04 5.51
C ASP A 145 -12.63 -4.06 6.20
N HIS A 146 -13.21 -2.98 6.70
CA HIS A 146 -12.47 -2.03 7.52
C HIS A 146 -12.92 -2.17 8.99
N TYR A 147 -11.99 -2.49 9.85
CA TYR A 147 -12.19 -2.61 11.30
C TYR A 147 -11.71 -1.34 11.99
N VAL A 148 -12.64 -0.64 12.62
CA VAL A 148 -12.35 0.60 13.34
C VAL A 148 -12.44 0.33 14.84
N THR A 149 -11.37 0.59 15.57
CA THR A 149 -11.35 0.51 17.03
C THR A 149 -11.65 1.88 17.61
N LEU A 150 -12.73 2.00 18.36
CA LEU A 150 -13.10 3.22 19.05
C LEU A 150 -12.22 3.43 20.27
N VAL A 151 -11.64 4.61 20.39
CA VAL A 151 -10.84 5.02 21.56
C VAL A 151 -11.51 6.22 22.20
N VAL A 152 -11.99 6.03 23.43
CA VAL A 152 -12.60 7.13 24.19
C VAL A 152 -11.50 8.00 24.77
N ASN A 153 -11.48 9.26 24.38
CA ASN A 153 -10.56 10.23 24.92
C ASN A 153 -11.21 10.98 26.08
N THR A 154 -10.56 10.95 27.24
CA THR A 154 -10.93 11.81 28.36
C THR A 154 -10.44 13.22 28.06
N PRO A 155 -11.28 14.25 28.17
CA PRO A 155 -10.86 15.62 27.94
C PRO A 155 -9.81 16.04 28.97
N THR A 156 -8.71 16.62 28.47
CA THR A 156 -7.66 17.23 29.29
C THR A 156 -7.79 18.75 29.21
N GLY A 157 -7.60 19.46 30.31
CA GLY A 157 -7.69 20.92 30.34
C GLY A 157 -9.11 21.45 30.54
N LEU A 158 -9.92 20.74 31.35
CA LEU A 158 -11.22 21.22 31.79
C LEU A 158 -11.04 22.48 32.65
N SER A 159 -11.93 23.46 32.52
CA SER A 159 -11.97 24.62 33.43
C SER A 159 -12.34 24.20 34.83
N LYS A 160 -11.92 25.00 35.83
CA LYS A 160 -12.26 24.72 37.23
C LYS A 160 -13.77 24.59 37.47
N ASP A 161 -14.56 25.39 36.74
CA ASP A 161 -16.02 25.36 36.81
C ASP A 161 -16.60 24.03 36.29
N CYS A 162 -16.04 23.49 35.21
CA CYS A 162 -16.42 22.17 34.68
C CYS A 162 -16.06 21.04 35.67
N LEU A 163 -14.96 21.14 36.37
CA LEU A 163 -14.52 20.15 37.35
C LEU A 163 -15.39 20.19 38.61
N LEU A 164 -15.82 21.38 39.07
CA LEU A 164 -16.75 21.55 40.19
C LEU A 164 -18.12 20.91 39.86
N TYR A 165 -18.68 21.19 38.70
CA TYR A 165 -19.96 20.60 38.27
C TYR A 165 -19.94 19.07 38.24
N THR A 166 -18.83 18.46 37.88
CA THR A 166 -18.71 17.00 37.88
C THR A 166 -18.55 16.41 39.28
N SER A 167 -17.93 17.13 40.24
CA SER A 167 -17.82 16.65 41.63
C SER A 167 -19.14 16.78 42.36
N ASP A 168 -19.86 17.90 42.24
CA ASP A 168 -21.15 18.10 42.87
C ASP A 168 -22.20 17.09 42.41
N ALA A 169 -22.22 16.79 41.09
CA ALA A 169 -23.11 15.76 40.53
C ALA A 169 -22.79 14.32 40.99
N ALA A 170 -21.56 14.06 41.43
CA ALA A 170 -21.17 12.76 41.99
C ALA A 170 -21.58 12.60 43.44
N ASP A 171 -21.59 13.70 44.20
CA ASP A 171 -22.00 13.69 45.62
C ASP A 171 -23.51 13.61 45.81
N ASP A 172 -24.30 14.16 44.87
CA ASP A 172 -25.77 14.07 44.91
C ASP A 172 -26.32 12.67 44.55
N MET A 173 -25.48 11.72 44.14
CA MET A 173 -25.85 10.35 43.77
C MET A 173 -25.55 9.31 44.85
N GLN A 174 -25.17 9.70 46.04
CA GLN A 174 -25.11 8.84 47.25
C GLN A 174 -26.35 9.04 48.15
#